data_deeda9923356ba4a48c555c5a8932f26
#
_entry.id   deeda9923356ba4a48c555c5a8932f26
#
_cell.length_a   1.000
_cell.length_b   1.000
_cell.length_c   1.000
_cell.angle_alpha   90.00
_cell.angle_beta   90.00
_cell.angle_gamma   90.00
#
_symmetry.space_group_name_H-M   'P 1'
#
loop_
_entity.id
_entity.type
_entity.pdbx_description
1 polymer ?
#
loop_
_entity_poly.entity_id
_entity_poly.type
_entity_poly.pdbx_seq_one_letter_code
_entity_poly.pdbx_strand_id
1 'polypeptide(L)'
;MRKIIVLMLSVIVIGACSSIDCPVKNRVYTVYTLLKSNGTTDTLTVDTLTILSHCANDSDTILLNHETNFSDFDIPISHTQPEDVLFLTLLDTIGNTYHDTIRVQKENYQHFESVDCQATYFHKLTGVSSTHHIIDTIEINNPTVNYDATNEHFHIYFKARY
;
A
#
# COMPACT_ATOMS: atom_id res chain seq x y z
N MET A 1 24.84 -41.15 -39.63
CA MET A 1 25.39 -40.44 -38.46
C MET A 1 25.27 -38.94 -38.61
N ARG A 2 25.78 -38.31 -39.68
CA ARG A 2 25.73 -36.84 -39.85
C ARG A 2 24.31 -36.22 -39.83
N LYS A 3 23.29 -36.90 -40.39
CA LYS A 3 21.89 -36.47 -40.42
C LYS A 3 21.21 -36.54 -39.01
N ILE A 4 21.61 -37.52 -38.20
CA ILE A 4 21.09 -37.73 -36.84
C ILE A 4 21.64 -36.66 -35.89
N ILE A 5 22.91 -36.27 -36.07
CA ILE A 5 23.55 -35.21 -35.28
C ILE A 5 22.89 -33.86 -35.56
N VAL A 6 22.57 -33.55 -36.84
CA VAL A 6 21.87 -32.31 -37.21
C VAL A 6 20.46 -32.29 -36.64
N LEU A 7 19.75 -33.42 -36.62
CA LEU A 7 18.42 -33.53 -36.04
C LEU A 7 18.45 -33.35 -34.52
N MET A 8 19.42 -33.94 -33.83
CA MET A 8 19.61 -33.74 -32.38
C MET A 8 19.99 -32.30 -32.04
N LEU A 9 20.84 -31.64 -32.84
CA LEU A 9 21.20 -30.23 -32.61
C LEU A 9 20.01 -29.31 -32.81
N SER A 10 19.10 -29.60 -33.74
CA SER A 10 17.88 -28.79 -33.99
C SER A 10 16.86 -28.89 -32.86
N VAL A 11 16.78 -30.01 -32.14
CA VAL A 11 15.87 -30.21 -31.01
C VAL A 11 16.32 -29.41 -29.77
N ILE A 12 17.63 -29.23 -29.59
CA ILE A 12 18.18 -28.48 -28.45
C ILE A 12 17.88 -26.97 -28.56
N VAL A 13 17.75 -26.41 -29.76
CA VAL A 13 17.49 -24.98 -30.00
C VAL A 13 16.04 -24.59 -29.70
N ILE A 14 15.10 -25.54 -29.72
CA ILE A 14 13.67 -25.27 -29.52
C ILE A 14 13.31 -25.19 -28.01
N GLY A 15 14.15 -25.71 -27.12
CA GLY A 15 13.93 -25.74 -25.66
C GLY A 15 14.38 -24.49 -24.89
N ALA A 16 14.94 -23.47 -25.57
CA ALA A 16 15.53 -22.30 -24.90
C ALA A 16 14.57 -21.11 -24.75
N CYS A 17 13.26 -21.30 -24.89
CA CYS A 17 12.29 -20.27 -24.57
C CYS A 17 12.01 -20.34 -23.05
N SER A 18 12.81 -19.66 -22.22
CA SER A 18 12.42 -19.38 -20.84
C SER A 18 11.34 -18.30 -20.89
N SER A 19 10.10 -18.67 -20.62
CA SER A 19 9.06 -17.68 -20.33
C SER A 19 9.43 -16.98 -19.02
N ILE A 20 9.84 -15.72 -19.09
CA ILE A 20 10.02 -14.90 -17.91
C ILE A 20 8.61 -14.50 -17.48
N ASP A 21 8.12 -15.10 -16.40
CA ASP A 21 6.86 -14.70 -15.78
C ASP A 21 7.07 -13.38 -15.03
N CYS A 22 6.70 -12.29 -15.67
CA CYS A 22 6.68 -10.98 -15.00
C CYS A 22 5.55 -10.95 -13.95
N PRO A 23 5.78 -10.38 -12.76
CA PRO A 23 4.73 -10.25 -11.76
C PRO A 23 3.57 -9.41 -12.31
N VAL A 24 2.36 -9.93 -12.20
CA VAL A 24 1.13 -9.26 -12.66
C VAL A 24 0.80 -8.05 -11.76
N LYS A 25 1.31 -8.05 -10.53
CA LYS A 25 1.05 -6.99 -9.55
C LYS A 25 2.12 -5.90 -9.68
N ASN A 26 1.76 -4.79 -10.32
CA ASN A 26 2.63 -3.61 -10.47
C ASN A 26 2.40 -2.56 -9.37
N ARG A 27 1.61 -2.87 -8.33
CA ARG A 27 1.30 -1.95 -7.24
C ARG A 27 1.75 -2.54 -5.92
N VAL A 28 2.31 -1.68 -5.10
CA VAL A 28 2.61 -1.96 -3.70
C VAL A 28 1.64 -1.17 -2.81
N TYR A 29 1.42 -1.67 -1.60
CA TYR A 29 0.46 -1.11 -0.66
C TYR A 29 1.16 -0.77 0.65
N THR A 30 0.68 0.27 1.31
CA THR A 30 1.03 0.58 2.68
C THR A 30 -0.05 0.04 3.60
N VAL A 31 0.35 -0.72 4.62
CA VAL A 31 -0.54 -1.32 5.63
C VAL A 31 -0.56 -0.41 6.85
N TYR A 32 -1.75 -0.08 7.30
CA TYR A 32 -2.05 0.72 8.48
C TYR A 32 -2.70 -0.16 9.53
N THR A 33 -2.10 -0.28 10.70
CA THR A 33 -2.61 -1.07 11.82
C THR A 33 -3.13 -0.14 12.91
N LEU A 34 -4.34 -0.42 13.39
CA LEU A 34 -4.98 0.37 14.45
C LEU A 34 -4.57 -0.18 15.80
N LEU A 35 -4.04 0.69 16.65
CA LEU A 35 -3.58 0.33 18.00
C LEU A 35 -4.24 1.22 19.05
N LYS A 36 -4.45 0.62 20.23
CA LYS A 36 -4.80 1.35 21.46
C LYS A 36 -3.54 1.91 22.10
N SER A 37 -3.69 2.90 22.97
CA SER A 37 -2.59 3.53 23.69
C SER A 37 -1.72 2.58 24.53
N ASN A 38 -2.23 1.37 24.83
CA ASN A 38 -1.48 0.32 25.50
C ASN A 38 -0.71 -0.62 24.55
N GLY A 39 -0.75 -0.34 23.22
CA GLY A 39 -0.10 -1.13 22.19
C GLY A 39 -0.85 -2.39 21.74
N THR A 40 -2.06 -2.63 22.26
CA THR A 40 -2.89 -3.73 21.77
C THR A 40 -3.69 -3.30 20.55
N THR A 41 -4.07 -4.26 19.70
CA THR A 41 -4.90 -4.01 18.52
C THR A 41 -6.19 -3.30 18.89
N ASP A 42 -6.48 -2.23 18.17
CA ASP A 42 -7.79 -1.57 18.18
C ASP A 42 -8.63 -2.05 17.00
N THR A 43 -9.94 -2.09 17.18
CA THR A 43 -10.87 -2.52 16.11
C THR A 43 -11.98 -1.48 15.99
N LEU A 44 -12.20 -0.98 14.78
CA LEU A 44 -13.37 -0.17 14.45
C LEU A 44 -14.58 -1.07 14.25
N THR A 45 -15.22 -1.49 15.35
CA THR A 45 -16.28 -2.51 15.31
C THR A 45 -17.59 -1.98 14.70
N VAL A 46 -17.89 -0.72 14.91
CA VAL A 46 -19.20 -0.12 14.57
C VAL A 46 -19.07 1.22 13.83
N ASP A 47 -17.96 1.93 14.02
CA ASP A 47 -17.70 3.16 13.29
C ASP A 47 -17.28 2.84 11.85
N THR A 48 -17.69 3.67 10.89
CA THR A 48 -17.32 3.50 9.49
C THR A 48 -16.19 4.45 9.10
N LEU A 49 -15.18 3.90 8.44
CA LEU A 49 -14.05 4.67 7.89
C LEU A 49 -14.15 4.77 6.38
N THR A 50 -14.01 5.99 5.88
CA THR A 50 -13.83 6.28 4.45
C THR A 50 -12.52 7.02 4.27
N ILE A 51 -11.72 6.63 3.26
CA ILE A 51 -10.46 7.27 2.93
C ILE A 51 -10.46 7.67 1.47
N LEU A 52 -10.16 8.93 1.21
CA LEU A 52 -9.93 9.47 -0.13
C LEU A 52 -8.47 9.89 -0.28
N SER A 53 -7.96 9.82 -1.50
CA SER A 53 -6.66 10.38 -1.85
C SER A 53 -6.83 11.50 -2.86
N HIS A 54 -6.08 12.57 -2.68
CA HIS A 54 -5.98 13.63 -3.68
C HIS A 54 -5.05 13.21 -4.81
N CYS A 55 -5.58 13.20 -6.02
CA CYS A 55 -4.83 12.81 -7.21
C CYS A 55 -4.21 14.03 -7.91
N ALA A 56 -3.17 13.80 -8.70
CA ALA A 56 -2.43 14.85 -9.42
C ALA A 56 -3.27 15.63 -10.45
N ASN A 57 -4.46 15.15 -10.78
CA ASN A 57 -5.42 15.78 -11.70
C ASN A 57 -6.51 16.59 -11.00
N ASP A 58 -6.30 17.00 -9.75
CA ASP A 58 -7.27 17.72 -8.89
C ASP A 58 -8.59 16.97 -8.66
N SER A 59 -8.58 15.65 -8.80
CA SER A 59 -9.73 14.80 -8.43
C SER A 59 -9.42 13.95 -7.21
N ASP A 60 -10.42 13.73 -6.35
CA ASP A 60 -10.31 12.81 -5.23
C ASP A 60 -10.74 11.41 -5.65
N THR A 61 -10.00 10.41 -5.20
CA THR A 61 -10.31 9.01 -5.45
C THR A 61 -10.58 8.32 -4.12
N ILE A 62 -11.69 7.59 -4.04
CA ILE A 62 -12.02 6.78 -2.88
C ILE A 62 -11.12 5.55 -2.88
N LEU A 63 -10.31 5.39 -1.83
CA LEU A 63 -9.41 4.25 -1.63
C LEU A 63 -10.02 3.21 -0.69
N LEU A 64 -10.76 3.66 0.33
CA LEU A 64 -11.50 2.84 1.28
C LEU A 64 -12.90 3.43 1.43
N ASN A 65 -13.95 2.61 1.36
CA ASN A 65 -15.32 3.10 1.34
C ASN A 65 -16.20 2.44 2.39
N HIS A 66 -16.53 3.19 3.45
CA HIS A 66 -17.44 2.76 4.52
C HIS A 66 -17.10 1.40 5.15
N GLU A 67 -15.81 1.13 5.36
CA GLU A 67 -15.37 -0.10 6.01
C GLU A 67 -15.63 -0.07 7.51
N THR A 68 -16.04 -1.22 8.05
CA THR A 68 -16.30 -1.44 9.48
C THR A 68 -15.73 -2.78 9.92
N ASN A 69 -15.61 -2.98 11.22
CA ASN A 69 -15.17 -4.24 11.83
C ASN A 69 -13.79 -4.72 11.35
N PHE A 70 -12.84 -3.79 11.36
CA PHE A 70 -11.46 -4.06 10.96
C PHE A 70 -10.46 -3.44 11.95
N SER A 71 -9.26 -3.99 11.95
CA SER A 71 -8.12 -3.54 12.78
C SER A 71 -6.93 -3.03 11.96
N ASP A 72 -6.97 -3.30 10.66
CA ASP A 72 -5.93 -2.93 9.69
C ASP A 72 -6.57 -2.70 8.32
N PHE A 73 -5.90 -1.92 7.51
CA PHE A 73 -6.28 -1.68 6.12
C PHE A 73 -5.05 -1.39 5.26
N ASP A 74 -5.16 -1.67 3.97
CA ASP A 74 -4.11 -1.41 3.00
C ASP A 74 -4.54 -0.34 1.98
N ILE A 75 -3.61 0.59 1.70
CA ILE A 75 -3.82 1.69 0.76
C ILE A 75 -2.73 1.65 -0.32
N PRO A 76 -3.10 1.73 -1.61
CA PRO A 76 -2.12 1.86 -2.67
C PRO A 76 -1.34 3.17 -2.53
N ILE A 77 -0.02 3.10 -2.74
CA ILE A 77 0.87 4.26 -2.63
C ILE A 77 1.25 4.77 -4.02
N SER A 78 1.27 6.10 -4.21
CA SER A 78 1.60 6.74 -5.47
C SER A 78 3.11 6.75 -5.74
N HIS A 79 3.52 6.51 -6.97
CA HIS A 79 4.91 6.68 -7.42
C HIS A 79 5.17 8.00 -8.13
N THR A 80 4.11 8.78 -8.41
CA THR A 80 4.23 10.03 -9.19
C THR A 80 4.49 11.25 -8.30
N GLN A 81 4.20 11.13 -7.00
CA GLN A 81 4.31 12.24 -6.04
C GLN A 81 5.25 11.86 -4.90
N PRO A 82 6.01 12.83 -4.34
CA PRO A 82 6.87 12.60 -3.17
C PRO A 82 6.08 12.54 -1.86
N GLU A 83 4.84 13.03 -1.84
CA GLU A 83 3.92 13.03 -0.70
C GLU A 83 2.54 12.56 -1.16
N ASP A 84 1.94 11.64 -0.42
CA ASP A 84 0.53 11.26 -0.56
C ASP A 84 -0.28 11.95 0.53
N VAL A 85 -1.45 12.47 0.14
CA VAL A 85 -2.41 13.12 1.06
C VAL A 85 -3.67 12.27 1.10
N LEU A 86 -4.01 11.80 2.29
CA LEU A 86 -5.16 10.95 2.56
C LEU A 86 -6.16 11.71 3.43
N PHE A 87 -7.40 11.85 2.96
CA PHE A 87 -8.50 12.44 3.71
C PHE A 87 -9.33 11.34 4.36
N LEU A 88 -9.34 11.31 5.68
CA LEU A 88 -10.07 10.34 6.48
C LEU A 88 -11.40 10.94 6.92
N THR A 89 -12.46 10.18 6.78
CA THR A 89 -13.78 10.49 7.34
C THR A 89 -14.24 9.31 8.18
N LEU A 90 -14.40 9.55 9.47
CA LEU A 90 -14.94 8.60 10.44
C LEU A 90 -16.37 9.00 10.78
N LEU A 91 -17.30 8.07 10.59
CA LEU A 91 -18.71 8.23 10.97
C LEU A 91 -18.99 7.32 12.17
N ASP A 92 -19.45 7.89 13.28
CA ASP A 92 -19.83 7.14 14.47
C ASP A 92 -21.27 6.59 14.39
N THR A 93 -21.64 5.76 15.35
CA THR A 93 -22.96 5.09 15.40
C THR A 93 -24.12 6.05 15.68
N ILE A 94 -23.86 7.24 16.19
CA ILE A 94 -24.89 8.25 16.48
C ILE A 94 -25.00 9.33 15.39
N GLY A 95 -24.21 9.18 14.30
CA GLY A 95 -24.29 10.01 13.11
C GLY A 95 -23.35 11.22 13.10
N ASN A 96 -22.40 11.32 14.02
CA ASN A 96 -21.37 12.36 13.96
C ASN A 96 -20.30 11.99 12.96
N THR A 97 -19.86 12.97 12.18
CA THR A 97 -18.79 12.81 11.18
C THR A 97 -17.55 13.57 11.63
N TYR A 98 -16.43 12.89 11.62
CA TYR A 98 -15.13 13.43 11.97
C TYR A 98 -14.18 13.35 10.80
N HIS A 99 -13.30 14.34 10.64
CA HIS A 99 -12.35 14.41 9.54
C HIS A 99 -10.93 14.52 10.08
N ASP A 100 -10.01 13.84 9.40
CA ASP A 100 -8.58 14.00 9.63
C ASP A 100 -7.85 13.90 8.29
N THR A 101 -6.61 14.38 8.23
CA THR A 101 -5.77 14.30 7.05
C THR A 101 -4.44 13.67 7.42
N ILE A 102 -4.06 12.60 6.73
CA ILE A 102 -2.73 12.00 6.84
C ILE A 102 -1.89 12.45 5.64
N ARG A 103 -0.64 12.84 5.91
CA ARG A 103 0.37 13.13 4.90
C ARG A 103 1.50 12.14 5.04
N VAL A 104 1.83 11.44 3.96
CA VAL A 104 2.87 10.42 3.90
C VAL A 104 3.96 10.89 2.96
N GLN A 105 5.14 11.16 3.49
CA GLN A 105 6.33 11.51 2.72
C GLN A 105 7.16 10.28 2.41
N LYS A 106 7.70 10.21 1.19
CA LYS A 106 8.41 9.03 0.72
C LYS A 106 9.41 9.34 -0.38
N GLU A 107 10.38 8.45 -0.52
CA GLU A 107 11.25 8.34 -1.67
C GLU A 107 10.77 7.19 -2.57
N ASN A 108 10.70 7.44 -3.88
CA ASN A 108 10.28 6.45 -4.86
C ASN A 108 11.51 5.93 -5.61
N TYR A 109 11.67 4.62 -5.75
CA TYR A 109 12.73 4.02 -6.53
C TYR A 109 12.24 2.88 -7.40
N GLN A 110 12.81 2.77 -8.61
CA GLN A 110 12.43 1.74 -9.56
C GLN A 110 13.00 0.39 -9.13
N HIS A 111 12.18 -0.64 -9.25
CA HIS A 111 12.55 -2.03 -9.05
C HIS A 111 12.24 -2.82 -10.33
N PHE A 112 13.19 -3.65 -10.76
CA PHE A 112 13.09 -4.49 -11.93
C PHE A 112 13.28 -5.94 -11.53
N GLU A 113 12.28 -6.78 -11.77
CA GLU A 113 12.39 -8.22 -11.58
C GLU A 113 13.29 -8.85 -12.67
N SER A 114 13.20 -8.33 -13.88
CA SER A 114 13.99 -8.74 -15.04
C SER A 114 14.09 -7.59 -16.04
N VAL A 115 15.06 -7.67 -16.95
CA VAL A 115 15.22 -6.70 -18.04
C VAL A 115 14.05 -6.68 -19.03
N ASP A 116 13.28 -7.75 -19.08
CA ASP A 116 12.11 -7.90 -19.96
C ASP A 116 10.78 -7.53 -19.27
N CYS A 117 10.82 -7.24 -17.96
CA CYS A 117 9.63 -6.87 -17.19
C CYS A 117 9.50 -5.36 -17.06
N GLN A 118 8.24 -4.89 -16.98
CA GLN A 118 7.97 -3.51 -16.68
C GLN A 118 8.46 -3.16 -15.27
N ALA A 119 9.07 -1.98 -15.12
CA ALA A 119 9.50 -1.49 -13.82
C ALA A 119 8.31 -1.34 -12.86
N THR A 120 8.49 -1.77 -11.62
CA THR A 120 7.65 -1.46 -10.48
C THR A 120 8.32 -0.39 -9.63
N TYR A 121 7.55 0.32 -8.82
CA TYR A 121 8.10 1.27 -7.87
C TYR A 121 7.96 0.73 -6.45
N PHE A 122 9.09 0.66 -5.75
CA PHE A 122 9.13 0.48 -4.31
C PHE A 122 9.33 1.84 -3.65
N HIS A 123 9.05 1.93 -2.34
CA HIS A 123 9.11 3.19 -1.65
C HIS A 123 9.82 3.04 -0.32
N LYS A 124 10.44 4.13 0.12
CA LYS A 124 10.95 4.29 1.47
C LYS A 124 10.20 5.44 2.13
N LEU A 125 9.44 5.13 3.16
CA LEU A 125 8.73 6.12 3.96
C LEU A 125 9.74 6.97 4.73
N THR A 126 9.61 8.30 4.62
CA THR A 126 10.53 9.26 5.22
C THR A 126 9.87 10.13 6.28
N GLY A 127 8.54 10.22 6.25
CA GLY A 127 7.78 10.99 7.22
C GLY A 127 6.29 10.69 7.17
N VAL A 128 5.62 10.88 8.29
CA VAL A 128 4.16 10.83 8.39
C VAL A 128 3.68 11.87 9.37
N SER A 129 2.54 12.48 9.09
CA SER A 129 1.85 13.41 9.99
C SER A 129 0.34 13.33 9.81
N SER A 130 -0.41 13.78 10.82
CA SER A 130 -1.86 13.94 10.73
C SER A 130 -2.30 15.33 11.23
N THR A 131 -3.55 15.70 10.98
CA THR A 131 -4.12 16.95 11.51
C THR A 131 -4.58 16.83 12.96
N HIS A 132 -4.49 15.63 13.54
CA HIS A 132 -4.76 15.34 14.96
C HIS A 132 -6.17 15.71 15.45
N HIS A 133 -7.20 15.59 14.60
CA HIS A 133 -8.58 15.78 15.03
C HIS A 133 -9.11 14.51 15.70
N ILE A 134 -9.03 13.37 15.03
CA ILE A 134 -9.43 12.04 15.54
C ILE A 134 -8.24 11.13 15.79
N ILE A 135 -7.17 11.30 15.03
CA ILE A 135 -5.90 10.59 15.25
C ILE A 135 -5.15 11.29 16.37
N ASP A 136 -4.80 10.54 17.41
CA ASP A 136 -3.92 11.01 18.47
C ASP A 136 -2.47 10.98 18.00
N THR A 137 -2.04 9.82 17.50
CA THR A 137 -0.67 9.60 17.01
C THR A 137 -0.70 8.71 15.77
N ILE A 138 0.19 8.98 14.82
CA ILE A 138 0.54 8.09 13.72
C ILE A 138 2.05 8.01 13.62
N GLU A 139 2.57 6.81 13.49
CA GLU A 139 4.01 6.58 13.40
C GLU A 139 4.37 5.57 12.31
N ILE A 140 5.59 5.68 11.77
CA ILE A 140 6.15 4.71 10.83
C ILE A 140 6.73 3.55 11.63
N ASN A 141 6.17 2.36 11.48
CA ASN A 141 6.67 1.11 12.05
C ASN A 141 7.71 0.46 11.12
N ASN A 142 7.38 0.30 9.84
CA ASN A 142 8.31 -0.21 8.83
C ASN A 142 8.41 0.79 7.65
N PRO A 143 9.59 1.38 7.40
CA PRO A 143 9.74 2.36 6.34
C PRO A 143 9.84 1.76 4.92
N THR A 144 10.00 0.43 4.76
CA THR A 144 10.24 -0.21 3.47
C THR A 144 8.94 -0.74 2.88
N VAL A 145 8.51 -0.16 1.75
CA VAL A 145 7.30 -0.57 1.04
C VAL A 145 7.70 -1.31 -0.24
N ASN A 146 7.35 -2.58 -0.29
CA ASN A 146 7.65 -3.52 -1.38
C ASN A 146 6.46 -4.47 -1.60
N TYR A 147 6.67 -5.64 -2.23
CA TYR A 147 5.63 -6.64 -2.43
C TYR A 147 5.21 -7.41 -1.16
N ASP A 148 5.93 -7.26 -0.07
CA ASP A 148 5.61 -7.94 1.18
C ASP A 148 4.45 -7.25 1.90
N ALA A 149 3.25 -7.75 1.66
CA ALA A 149 2.01 -7.25 2.27
C ALA A 149 1.84 -7.65 3.74
N THR A 150 2.77 -8.42 4.32
CA THR A 150 2.73 -8.78 5.75
C THR A 150 3.35 -7.72 6.65
N ASN A 151 4.07 -6.76 6.07
CA ASN A 151 4.68 -5.67 6.79
C ASN A 151 3.63 -4.63 7.20
N GLU A 152 3.52 -4.37 8.50
CA GLU A 152 2.79 -3.23 9.04
C GLU A 152 3.66 -1.98 8.87
N HIS A 153 3.21 -1.03 8.04
CA HIS A 153 3.99 0.16 7.72
C HIS A 153 3.72 1.30 8.68
N PHE A 154 2.44 1.47 9.09
CA PHE A 154 2.02 2.53 9.98
C PHE A 154 1.21 1.98 11.16
N HIS A 155 1.46 2.55 12.35
CA HIS A 155 0.60 2.38 13.49
C HIS A 155 -0.21 3.66 13.72
N ILE A 156 -1.54 3.51 13.81
CA ILE A 156 -2.47 4.61 14.08
C ILE A 156 -3.09 4.41 15.45
N TYR A 157 -3.03 5.46 16.26
CA TYR A 157 -3.66 5.54 17.56
C TYR A 157 -4.78 6.57 17.47
N PHE A 158 -6.01 6.14 17.60
CA PHE A 158 -7.13 7.07 17.66
C PHE A 158 -7.30 7.64 19.07
N LYS A 159 -7.79 8.87 19.16
CA LYS A 159 -8.26 9.45 20.42
C LYS A 159 -9.38 8.57 20.99
N ALA A 160 -9.58 8.66 22.32
CA ALA A 160 -10.68 7.95 22.96
C ALA A 160 -12.01 8.37 22.30
N ARG A 161 -12.77 7.39 21.81
CA ARG A 161 -13.99 7.60 21.04
C ARG A 161 -15.27 7.54 21.89
N TYR A 162 -15.16 7.15 23.16
CA TYR A 162 -16.28 7.04 24.11
C TYR A 162 -15.83 7.29 25.53
#